data_063fe28aab502fd68a25ce71e8c964f3
#
_entry.id   063fe28aab502fd68a25ce71e8c964f3
#
_cell.length_a   1.000
_cell.length_b   1.000
_cell.length_c   1.000
_cell.angle_alpha   90.00
_cell.angle_beta   90.00
_cell.angle_gamma   90.00
#
_symmetry.space_group_name_H-M   'P 1'
#
loop_
_entity.id
_entity.type
_entity.pdbx_description
1 polymer ?
#
loop_
_entity_poly.entity_id
_entity_poly.type
_entity_poly.pdbx_seq_one_letter_code
_entity_poly.pdbx_strand_id
1 'polypeptide(L)'
;MLEHEPQQCPYGHTLGPGQVGISWQPCVCAAAQEAAARGRGMGHHRIDCRQCESRGRLVTFYEPPHDGEAWHVREMLIVTP
;
A
#
# COMPACT_ATOMS: atom_id res chain seq x y z
N MET A 1 -2.77 -12.11 -6.25
CA MET A 1 -1.93 -12.47 -5.11
C MET A 1 -0.62 -11.71 -5.17
N LEU A 2 -0.15 -11.20 -4.05
CA LEU A 2 1.08 -10.40 -3.99
C LEU A 2 2.30 -11.31 -3.96
N GLU A 3 3.36 -10.88 -4.64
CA GLU A 3 4.63 -11.59 -4.64
C GLU A 3 5.37 -11.38 -3.31
N HIS A 4 5.24 -10.19 -2.74
CA HIS A 4 5.85 -9.83 -1.47
C HIS A 4 4.80 -9.18 -0.59
N GLU A 5 4.20 -9.97 0.30
CA GLU A 5 3.23 -9.46 1.25
C GLU A 5 3.94 -8.95 2.49
N PRO A 6 3.71 -7.69 2.88
CA PRO A 6 4.28 -7.20 4.14
C PRO A 6 3.56 -7.85 5.32
N GLN A 7 4.29 -8.18 6.37
CA GLN A 7 3.71 -8.79 7.57
C GLN A 7 3.41 -7.77 8.65
N GLN A 8 4.11 -6.65 8.64
CA GLN A 8 3.91 -5.56 9.59
C GLN A 8 4.06 -4.23 8.90
N CYS A 9 3.35 -3.22 9.39
CA CYS A 9 3.56 -1.86 8.93
C CYS A 9 4.78 -1.26 9.63
N PRO A 10 5.29 -0.10 9.16
CA PRO A 10 6.45 0.56 9.78
C PRO A 10 6.27 0.89 11.27
N TYR A 11 5.05 0.92 11.75
CA TYR A 11 4.74 1.19 13.16
C TYR A 11 4.54 -0.08 13.98
N GLY A 12 4.80 -1.25 13.38
CA GLY A 12 4.76 -2.52 14.09
C GLY A 12 3.40 -3.21 14.17
N HIS A 13 2.39 -2.68 13.50
CA HIS A 13 1.08 -3.34 13.49
C HIS A 13 1.11 -4.56 12.58
N THR A 14 0.58 -5.68 13.07
CA THR A 14 0.48 -6.89 12.27
C THR A 14 -0.53 -6.71 11.15
N LEU A 15 -0.12 -7.04 9.94
CA LEU A 15 -0.96 -6.97 8.75
C LEU A 15 -1.42 -8.39 8.40
N GLY A 16 -2.71 -8.62 8.51
CA GLY A 16 -3.30 -9.92 8.22
C GLY A 16 -4.77 -9.78 7.89
N PRO A 17 -5.50 -10.90 7.77
CA PRO A 17 -6.93 -10.84 7.47
C PRO A 17 -7.68 -9.95 8.46
N GLY A 18 -8.48 -9.03 7.94
CA GLY A 18 -9.22 -8.07 8.74
C GLY A 18 -8.44 -6.87 9.23
N GLN A 19 -7.10 -6.86 9.03
CA GLN A 19 -6.23 -5.76 9.49
C GLN A 19 -5.77 -4.88 8.35
N VAL A 20 -6.10 -5.21 7.11
CA VAL A 20 -5.66 -4.49 5.93
C VAL A 20 -6.80 -4.21 4.99
N GLY A 21 -6.69 -3.09 4.27
CA GLY A 21 -7.49 -2.82 3.08
C GLY A 21 -6.63 -3.05 1.86
N ILE A 22 -7.10 -3.83 0.90
CA ILE A 22 -6.35 -4.11 -0.32
C ILE A 22 -7.13 -3.55 -1.50
N SER A 23 -6.42 -2.81 -2.36
CA SER A 23 -7.03 -2.20 -3.54
C SER A 23 -6.03 -2.19 -4.69
N TRP A 24 -6.49 -1.79 -5.87
CA TRP A 24 -5.65 -1.66 -7.04
C TRP A 24 -5.59 -0.19 -7.45
N GLN A 25 -4.38 0.28 -7.74
CA GLN A 25 -4.17 1.63 -8.24
C GLN A 25 -3.52 1.59 -9.61
N PRO A 26 -4.23 1.96 -10.69
CA PRO A 26 -3.62 2.08 -12.01
C PRO A 26 -2.53 3.15 -11.98
N CYS A 27 -1.43 2.86 -12.67
CA CYS A 27 -0.31 3.79 -12.73
C CYS A 27 0.50 3.53 -14.00
N VAL A 28 1.20 4.55 -14.48
CA VAL A 28 2.05 4.44 -15.66
C VAL A 28 3.51 4.73 -15.34
N CYS A 29 3.90 4.67 -14.06
CA CYS A 29 5.29 4.85 -13.68
C CYS A 29 6.16 3.70 -14.20
N ALA A 30 7.48 3.85 -14.11
CA ALA A 30 8.41 2.84 -14.64
C ALA A 30 8.17 1.46 -14.00
N ALA A 31 7.94 1.42 -12.69
CA ALA A 31 7.69 0.16 -11.99
C ALA A 31 6.39 -0.50 -12.47
N ALA A 32 5.34 0.29 -12.71
CA ALA A 32 4.08 -0.21 -13.22
C ALA A 32 4.23 -0.76 -14.64
N GLN A 33 4.99 -0.07 -15.48
CA GLN A 33 5.24 -0.52 -16.86
C GLN A 33 6.04 -1.82 -16.86
N GLU A 34 7.02 -1.96 -15.98
CA GLU A 34 7.78 -3.19 -15.85
C GLU A 34 6.91 -4.34 -15.39
N ALA A 35 6.03 -4.10 -14.42
CA ALA A 35 5.08 -5.11 -13.95
C ALA A 35 4.14 -5.55 -15.07
N ALA A 36 3.66 -4.60 -15.90
CA ALA A 36 2.82 -4.90 -17.05
C ALA A 36 3.55 -5.77 -18.07
N ALA A 37 4.84 -5.51 -18.29
CA ALA A 37 5.66 -6.32 -19.19
C ALA A 37 5.78 -7.76 -18.71
N ARG A 38 5.63 -8.00 -17.41
CA ARG A 38 5.66 -9.33 -16.80
C ARG A 38 4.26 -9.95 -16.70
N GLY A 39 3.24 -9.31 -17.28
CA GLY A 39 1.88 -9.82 -17.24
C GLY A 39 1.15 -9.58 -15.93
N ARG A 40 1.64 -8.67 -15.06
CA ARG A 40 1.07 -8.40 -13.75
C ARG A 40 0.09 -7.23 -13.71
N GLY A 41 -0.16 -6.60 -14.88
CA GLY A 41 -1.01 -5.42 -14.95
C GLY A 41 -0.22 -4.13 -14.76
N MET A 42 -0.77 -3.02 -15.26
CA MET A 42 -0.10 -1.73 -15.21
C MET A 42 -0.65 -0.92 -14.03
N GLY A 43 -0.02 -1.04 -12.89
CA GLY A 43 -0.44 -0.36 -11.67
C GLY A 43 0.20 -0.99 -10.44
N HIS A 44 -0.37 -0.69 -9.30
CA HIS A 44 0.12 -1.16 -8.01
C HIS A 44 -1.00 -1.76 -7.18
N HIS A 45 -0.70 -2.84 -6.44
CA HIS A 45 -1.56 -3.25 -5.35
C HIS A 45 -1.29 -2.31 -4.18
N ARG A 46 -2.36 -1.83 -3.54
CA ARG A 46 -2.26 -0.98 -2.36
C ARG A 46 -2.72 -1.74 -1.16
N ILE A 47 -1.89 -1.78 -0.14
CA ILE A 47 -2.23 -2.40 1.14
C ILE A 47 -2.18 -1.32 2.21
N ASP A 48 -3.33 -1.01 2.79
CA ASP A 48 -3.45 0.02 3.82
C ASP A 48 -3.55 -0.63 5.19
N CYS A 49 -2.79 -0.10 6.16
CA CYS A 49 -2.89 -0.56 7.54
C CYS A 49 -4.12 0.04 8.20
N ARG A 50 -5.09 -0.79 8.57
CA ARG A 50 -6.34 -0.31 9.18
C ARG A 50 -6.13 0.28 10.57
N GLN A 51 -5.16 -0.23 11.31
CA GLN A 51 -4.86 0.30 12.65
C GLN A 51 -4.29 1.70 12.57
N CYS A 52 -3.39 1.96 11.62
CA CYS A 52 -2.86 3.30 11.41
C CYS A 52 -3.95 4.25 10.94
N GLU A 53 -4.82 3.78 10.05
CA GLU A 53 -5.95 4.57 9.55
C GLU A 53 -6.86 5.01 10.69
N SER A 54 -7.15 4.12 11.65
CA SER A 54 -7.98 4.45 12.80
C SER A 54 -7.33 5.48 13.71
N ARG A 55 -6.01 5.68 13.59
CA ARG A 55 -5.25 6.65 14.37
C ARG A 55 -4.91 7.92 13.59
N GLY A 56 -5.52 8.10 12.42
CA GLY A 56 -5.32 9.30 11.62
C GLY A 56 -4.08 9.29 10.75
N ARG A 57 -3.54 8.11 10.46
CA ARG A 57 -2.41 7.96 9.55
C ARG A 57 -2.79 7.02 8.41
N LEU A 58 -2.45 7.42 7.20
CA LEU A 58 -2.58 6.55 6.04
C LEU A 58 -1.20 5.94 5.76
N VAL A 59 -1.05 4.66 6.09
CA VAL A 59 0.18 3.91 5.85
C VAL A 59 -0.13 2.89 4.77
N THR A 60 0.43 3.11 3.58
CA THR A 60 0.12 2.32 2.39
C THR A 60 1.37 1.64 1.87
N PHE A 61 1.27 0.34 1.63
CA PHE A 61 2.30 -0.42 0.95
C PHE A 61 1.93 -0.57 -0.52
N TYR A 62 2.88 -0.27 -1.40
CA TYR A 62 2.70 -0.43 -2.84
C TYR A 62 3.49 -1.62 -3.36
N GLU A 63 2.82 -2.51 -4.10
CA GLU A 63 3.43 -3.67 -4.75
C GLU A 63 3.11 -3.63 -6.25
N PRO A 64 4.05 -3.38 -7.14
CA PRO A 64 5.45 -3.04 -6.89
C PRO A 64 5.63 -1.64 -6.28
N PRO A 65 6.80 -1.36 -5.67
CA PRO A 65 7.04 -0.04 -5.07
C PRO A 65 6.86 1.09 -6.07
N HIS A 66 6.21 2.16 -5.62
CA HIS A 66 5.97 3.35 -6.42
C HIS A 66 7.14 4.31 -6.24
N ASP A 67 7.78 4.73 -7.35
CA ASP A 67 8.95 5.61 -7.32
C ASP A 67 10.08 5.09 -6.41
N GLY A 68 10.19 3.76 -6.30
CA GLY A 68 11.23 3.14 -5.48
C GLY A 68 10.88 3.04 -4.00
N GLU A 69 9.75 3.55 -3.58
CA GLU A 69 9.31 3.50 -2.18
C GLU A 69 8.18 2.48 -2.03
N ALA A 70 8.38 1.49 -1.17
CA ALA A 70 7.37 0.48 -0.89
C ALA A 70 6.28 1.02 0.05
N TRP A 71 6.69 1.82 1.03
CA TRP A 71 5.76 2.38 2.00
C TRP A 71 5.59 3.87 1.82
N HIS A 72 4.35 4.31 1.84
CA HIS A 72 4.01 5.73 1.91
C HIS A 72 3.27 5.99 3.21
N VAL A 73 3.72 6.97 3.96
CA VAL A 73 3.10 7.37 5.21
C VAL A 73 2.59 8.79 5.05
N ARG A 74 1.30 8.98 5.34
CA ARG A 74 0.68 10.29 5.26
C ARG A 74 -0.16 10.49 6.53
N GLU A 75 0.03 11.60 7.20
CA GLU A 75 -0.83 11.96 8.32
C GLU A 75 -2.12 12.55 7.77
N MET A 76 -3.23 12.02 8.24
CA MET A 76 -4.53 12.52 7.87
C MET A 76 -4.99 13.55 8.88
N LEU A 77 -5.51 14.65 8.37
CA LEU A 77 -6.10 15.66 9.24
C LEU A 77 -7.46 15.15 9.69
N ILE A 78 -7.56 14.77 10.96
CA ILE A 78 -8.84 14.36 11.54
C ILE A 78 -9.51 15.60 12.07
N VAL A 79 -10.63 15.97 11.43
CA VAL A 79 -11.45 17.06 11.94
C VAL A 79 -12.51 16.40 12.82
N THR A 80 -12.34 16.54 14.13
CA THR A 80 -13.37 16.14 15.07
C THR A 80 -14.39 17.27 15.19
N PRO A 81 -15.67 16.95 15.03
CA PRO A 81 -16.71 17.96 15.20
C PRO A 81 -16.80 18.45 16.65
#